data_0d0200aa73959b960ea07ed179ccbfdf
#
_entry.id   0d0200aa73959b960ea07ed179ccbfdf
#
_cell.length_a   1.000
_cell.length_b   1.000
_cell.length_c   1.000
_cell.angle_alpha   90.00
_cell.angle_beta   90.00
_cell.angle_gamma   90.00
#
_symmetry.space_group_name_H-M   'P 1'
#
loop_
_entity.id
_entity.type
_entity.pdbx_description
1 polymer ?
#
loop_
_entity_poly.entity_id
_entity_poly.type
_entity_poly.pdbx_seq_one_letter_code
_entity_poly.pdbx_strand_id
1 'polypeptide(L)'
;MANIKKLKILIKPEFNKSPEVTANRYAIRCNTITQGIVFIIWILNLLNIFTIDFTTTTISLISTLIIYILGAIVCLNVDLSKSWVKYFIITWTVMMITCLTTTLTYHAVIASVLPIIYTSMYASNKIKWYTIFAVIVSTMITVYIGYFFGICDANMVLLTGDPLAKYVSVDNKFTLNELNSNLPMTLTLFYVFPRSILYTVLTFVCANISKIITHNTNYATEMRHLAERDQMTGAYTKSKYLDMLENDYVNEERIGIIYWDINYLKKANDTYGHECGDKLIYSIASSIRQFNNENDKTYRIGGDEFVMVMRDATEKSVKEKIAKWNEFIKNAEPIGDIPLSASYGYAWGDGKNIDQVIHDADQMMYSNKRKHHDTNVN
;
A
#
# COMPACT_ATOMS: atom_id res chain seq x y z
N MET A 1 -6.61 -17.14 22.49
CA MET A 1 -6.92 -16.03 21.55
C MET A 1 -5.70 -15.50 20.77
N ALA A 2 -4.51 -15.34 21.35
CA ALA A 2 -3.31 -14.86 20.63
C ALA A 2 -2.87 -15.72 19.42
N ASN A 3 -2.98 -17.04 19.51
CA ASN A 3 -2.60 -17.95 18.42
C ASN A 3 -3.54 -17.88 17.21
N ILE A 4 -4.83 -17.64 17.41
CA ILE A 4 -5.80 -17.52 16.32
C ILE A 4 -5.60 -16.22 15.52
N LYS A 5 -5.23 -15.12 16.19
CA LYS A 5 -4.90 -13.86 15.51
C LYS A 5 -3.65 -13.99 14.65
N LYS A 6 -2.63 -14.75 15.08
CA LYS A 6 -1.43 -15.01 14.30
C LYS A 6 -1.71 -15.84 13.04
N LEU A 7 -2.56 -16.87 13.14
CA LEU A 7 -2.97 -17.70 11.99
C LEU A 7 -3.73 -16.91 10.91
N LYS A 8 -4.40 -15.81 11.27
CA LYS A 8 -5.08 -14.92 10.27
C LYS A 8 -4.11 -14.36 9.22
N ILE A 9 -2.82 -14.17 9.55
CA ILE A 9 -1.81 -13.68 8.60
C ILE A 9 -1.67 -14.60 7.38
N LEU A 10 -1.83 -15.92 7.56
CA LEU A 10 -1.73 -16.92 6.49
C LEU A 10 -2.93 -16.85 5.52
N ILE A 11 -4.10 -16.41 6.00
CA ILE A 11 -5.36 -16.49 5.25
C ILE A 11 -5.80 -15.11 4.75
N LYS A 12 -5.75 -14.08 5.61
CA LYS A 12 -6.22 -12.73 5.30
C LYS A 12 -5.15 -11.69 5.63
N PRO A 13 -4.36 -11.23 4.65
CA PRO A 13 -3.40 -10.17 4.89
C PRO A 13 -4.14 -8.85 5.15
N GLU A 14 -3.69 -8.13 6.16
CA GLU A 14 -4.16 -6.78 6.46
C GLU A 14 -3.09 -5.77 6.01
N PHE A 15 -3.54 -4.63 5.48
CA PHE A 15 -2.64 -3.53 5.18
C PHE A 15 -1.99 -3.00 6.47
N ASN A 16 -0.70 -2.70 6.40
CA ASN A 16 0.06 -2.12 7.51
C ASN A 16 0.58 -0.75 7.07
N LYS A 17 0.88 0.14 8.04
CA LYS A 17 1.54 1.43 7.79
C LYS A 17 2.90 1.25 7.08
N SER A 18 3.58 0.13 7.31
CA SER A 18 4.81 -0.23 6.60
C SER A 18 4.50 -1.01 5.31
N PRO A 19 4.86 -0.49 4.12
CA PRO A 19 4.69 -1.19 2.85
C PRO A 19 5.43 -2.55 2.83
N GLU A 20 6.60 -2.65 3.48
CA GLU A 20 7.39 -3.89 3.53
C GLU A 20 6.69 -4.98 4.35
N VAL A 21 6.09 -4.63 5.49
CA VAL A 21 5.30 -5.59 6.30
C VAL A 21 4.08 -6.05 5.52
N THR A 22 3.44 -5.16 4.78
CA THR A 22 2.31 -5.50 3.91
C THR A 22 2.75 -6.48 2.83
N ALA A 23 3.85 -6.21 2.12
CA ALA A 23 4.40 -7.11 1.11
C ALA A 23 4.73 -8.49 1.69
N ASN A 24 5.36 -8.55 2.88
CA ASN A 24 5.65 -9.81 3.58
C ASN A 24 4.38 -10.61 3.87
N ARG A 25 3.31 -9.98 4.35
CA ARG A 25 2.02 -10.66 4.62
C ARG A 25 1.39 -11.22 3.34
N TYR A 26 1.41 -10.46 2.24
CA TYR A 26 0.89 -10.94 0.96
C TYR A 26 1.71 -12.10 0.40
N ALA A 27 3.04 -12.05 0.47
CA ALA A 27 3.90 -13.15 0.03
C ALA A 27 3.67 -14.44 0.84
N ILE A 28 3.52 -14.34 2.17
CA ILE A 28 3.14 -15.48 3.03
C ILE A 28 1.81 -16.09 2.60
N ARG A 29 0.79 -15.27 2.36
CA ARG A 29 -0.51 -15.75 1.87
C ARG A 29 -0.40 -16.44 0.53
N CYS A 30 0.39 -15.90 -0.40
CA CYS A 30 0.60 -16.51 -1.71
C CYS A 30 1.25 -17.90 -1.57
N ASN A 31 2.22 -18.08 -0.66
CA ASN A 31 2.77 -19.41 -0.36
C ASN A 31 1.71 -20.37 0.19
N THR A 32 0.79 -19.89 1.02
CA THR A 32 -0.34 -20.69 1.54
C THR A 32 -1.27 -21.12 0.41
N ILE A 33 -1.61 -20.21 -0.51
CA ILE A 33 -2.43 -20.52 -1.69
C ILE A 33 -1.71 -21.52 -2.59
N THR A 34 -0.42 -21.33 -2.85
CA THR A 34 0.40 -22.25 -3.66
C THR A 34 0.36 -23.66 -3.07
N GLN A 35 0.54 -23.80 -1.75
CA GLN A 35 0.45 -25.11 -1.08
C GLN A 35 -0.97 -25.70 -1.20
N GLY A 36 -2.01 -24.89 -1.08
CA GLY A 36 -3.40 -25.34 -1.30
C GLY A 36 -3.64 -25.85 -2.73
N ILE A 37 -3.06 -25.19 -3.73
CA ILE A 37 -3.14 -25.64 -5.13
C ILE A 37 -2.43 -26.98 -5.32
N VAL A 38 -1.24 -27.16 -4.75
CA VAL A 38 -0.52 -28.45 -4.81
C VAL A 38 -1.36 -29.57 -4.18
N PHE A 39 -2.03 -29.32 -3.08
CA PHE A 39 -2.93 -30.27 -2.44
C PHE A 39 -4.14 -30.61 -3.33
N ILE A 40 -4.75 -29.61 -3.98
CA ILE A 40 -5.86 -29.83 -4.94
C ILE A 40 -5.41 -30.67 -6.12
N ILE A 41 -4.23 -30.38 -6.69
CA ILE A 41 -3.66 -31.18 -7.81
C ILE A 41 -3.47 -32.65 -7.39
N TRP A 42 -3.00 -32.88 -6.17
CA TRP A 42 -2.85 -34.24 -5.64
C TRP A 42 -4.22 -34.95 -5.50
N ILE A 43 -5.27 -34.28 -5.02
CA ILE A 43 -6.63 -34.83 -4.96
C ILE A 43 -7.13 -35.17 -6.37
N LEU A 44 -6.94 -34.29 -7.35
CA LEU A 44 -7.36 -34.51 -8.73
C LEU A 44 -6.64 -35.71 -9.36
N ASN A 45 -5.36 -35.90 -8.99
CA ASN A 45 -4.61 -37.08 -9.40
C ASN A 45 -5.16 -38.36 -8.71
N LEU A 46 -5.46 -38.31 -7.42
CA LEU A 46 -6.07 -39.43 -6.69
C LEU A 46 -7.41 -39.85 -7.31
N LEU A 47 -8.17 -38.89 -7.84
CA LEU A 47 -9.45 -39.13 -8.53
C LEU A 47 -9.28 -39.52 -10.01
N ASN A 48 -8.05 -39.75 -10.46
CA ASN A 48 -7.71 -40.04 -11.86
C ASN A 48 -8.20 -38.99 -12.89
N ILE A 49 -8.47 -37.76 -12.44
CA ILE A 49 -8.80 -36.63 -13.32
C ILE A 49 -7.51 -36.07 -13.92
N PHE A 50 -6.43 -36.06 -13.18
CA PHE A 50 -5.09 -35.66 -13.61
C PHE A 50 -4.21 -36.89 -13.72
N THR A 51 -3.69 -37.20 -14.91
CA THR A 51 -2.94 -38.46 -15.17
C THR A 51 -1.44 -38.21 -15.06
N ILE A 52 -0.97 -37.92 -13.85
CA ILE A 52 0.45 -37.86 -13.52
C ILE A 52 0.79 -39.07 -12.64
N ASP A 53 2.04 -39.55 -12.65
CA ASP A 53 2.45 -40.62 -11.74
C ASP A 53 2.13 -40.27 -10.29
N PHE A 54 1.36 -41.16 -9.64
CA PHE A 54 0.86 -40.93 -8.27
C PHE A 54 1.97 -40.85 -7.24
N THR A 55 3.05 -41.62 -7.42
CA THR A 55 4.20 -41.61 -6.52
C THR A 55 4.89 -40.26 -6.58
N THR A 56 5.15 -39.75 -7.78
CA THR A 56 5.79 -38.46 -8.02
C THR A 56 4.96 -37.29 -7.46
N THR A 57 3.65 -37.29 -7.68
CA THR A 57 2.78 -36.25 -7.12
C THR A 57 2.69 -36.29 -5.60
N THR A 58 2.72 -37.48 -5.02
CA THR A 58 2.73 -37.66 -3.55
C THR A 58 4.04 -37.16 -2.93
N ILE A 59 5.20 -37.49 -3.55
CA ILE A 59 6.51 -36.97 -3.13
C ILE A 59 6.52 -35.43 -3.22
N SER A 60 5.96 -34.86 -4.29
CA SER A 60 5.83 -33.42 -4.46
C SER A 60 5.01 -32.77 -3.34
N LEU A 61 3.85 -33.33 -3.01
CA LEU A 61 2.99 -32.83 -1.94
C LEU A 61 3.71 -32.89 -0.59
N ILE A 62 4.30 -34.01 -0.23
CA ILE A 62 4.96 -34.20 1.06
C ILE A 62 6.14 -33.26 1.23
N SER A 63 7.02 -33.18 0.22
CA SER A 63 8.22 -32.33 0.27
C SER A 63 7.86 -30.84 0.34
N THR A 64 6.90 -30.37 -0.47
CA THR A 64 6.45 -28.95 -0.41
C THR A 64 5.73 -28.67 0.91
N LEU A 65 4.95 -29.59 1.46
CA LEU A 65 4.25 -29.43 2.73
C LEU A 65 5.21 -29.29 3.91
N ILE A 66 6.26 -30.09 3.95
CA ILE A 66 7.30 -30.00 5.01
C ILE A 66 7.95 -28.61 4.97
N ILE A 67 8.38 -28.15 3.78
CA ILE A 67 8.99 -26.83 3.62
C ILE A 67 8.01 -25.73 3.98
N TYR A 68 6.73 -25.86 3.56
CA TYR A 68 5.68 -24.90 3.89
C TYR A 68 5.49 -24.76 5.40
N ILE A 69 5.37 -25.89 6.12
CA ILE A 69 5.16 -25.88 7.58
C ILE A 69 6.35 -25.22 8.30
N LEU A 70 7.59 -25.56 7.92
CA LEU A 70 8.80 -24.97 8.52
C LEU A 70 8.83 -23.45 8.30
N GLY A 71 8.59 -22.99 7.09
CA GLY A 71 8.55 -21.56 6.77
C GLY A 71 7.41 -20.82 7.49
N ALA A 72 6.22 -21.42 7.56
CA ALA A 72 5.09 -20.85 8.28
C ALA A 72 5.36 -20.69 9.78
N ILE A 73 5.97 -21.69 10.42
CA ILE A 73 6.37 -21.63 11.84
C ILE A 73 7.29 -20.43 12.07
N VAL A 74 8.30 -20.23 11.23
CA VAL A 74 9.22 -19.09 11.34
C VAL A 74 8.45 -17.79 11.21
N CYS A 75 7.63 -17.63 10.16
CA CYS A 75 6.88 -16.39 9.91
C CYS A 75 5.87 -16.05 11.01
N LEU A 76 5.29 -17.04 11.69
CA LEU A 76 4.35 -16.84 12.81
C LEU A 76 5.05 -16.41 14.10
N ASN A 77 6.35 -16.67 14.25
CA ASN A 77 7.09 -16.37 15.48
C ASN A 77 8.08 -15.20 15.36
N VAL A 78 8.25 -14.65 14.17
CA VAL A 78 9.18 -13.54 13.91
C VAL A 78 8.41 -12.24 13.67
N ASP A 79 9.02 -11.12 14.07
CA ASP A 79 8.53 -9.80 13.70
C ASP A 79 8.78 -9.54 12.19
N LEU A 80 7.69 -9.38 11.44
CA LEU A 80 7.71 -9.18 10.00
C LEU A 80 8.31 -7.84 9.55
N SER A 81 8.61 -6.92 10.47
CA SER A 81 9.28 -5.64 10.16
C SER A 81 10.79 -5.76 9.98
N LYS A 82 11.39 -6.88 10.38
CA LYS A 82 12.84 -7.10 10.29
C LYS A 82 13.29 -7.21 8.84
N SER A 83 14.36 -6.52 8.47
CA SER A 83 14.88 -6.40 7.10
C SER A 83 15.27 -7.71 6.43
N TRP A 84 15.62 -8.75 7.19
CA TRP A 84 15.99 -10.08 6.66
C TRP A 84 14.76 -10.94 6.29
N VAL A 85 13.57 -10.64 6.84
CA VAL A 85 12.36 -11.47 6.68
C VAL A 85 11.94 -11.57 5.21
N LYS A 86 12.05 -10.52 4.43
CA LYS A 86 11.77 -10.55 2.98
C LYS A 86 12.64 -11.55 2.23
N TYR A 87 13.95 -11.62 2.56
CA TYR A 87 14.86 -12.59 1.96
C TYR A 87 14.49 -14.01 2.37
N PHE A 88 14.16 -14.22 3.63
CA PHE A 88 13.68 -15.52 4.13
C PHE A 88 12.41 -15.97 3.39
N ILE A 89 11.41 -15.12 3.24
CA ILE A 89 10.16 -15.45 2.53
C ILE A 89 10.43 -15.81 1.07
N ILE A 90 11.29 -15.07 0.37
CA ILE A 90 11.67 -15.38 -1.00
C ILE A 90 12.40 -16.72 -1.07
N THR A 91 13.37 -16.97 -0.18
CA THR A 91 14.09 -18.27 -0.12
C THR A 91 13.10 -19.40 0.14
N TRP A 92 12.20 -19.24 1.08
CA TRP A 92 11.15 -20.20 1.39
C TRP A 92 10.29 -20.51 0.15
N THR A 93 9.85 -19.48 -0.57
CA THR A 93 9.10 -19.64 -1.84
C THR A 93 9.93 -20.39 -2.86
N VAL A 94 11.19 -20.00 -3.07
CA VAL A 94 12.10 -20.65 -4.03
C VAL A 94 12.28 -22.14 -3.67
N MET A 95 12.49 -22.48 -2.40
CA MET A 95 12.63 -23.88 -1.95
C MET A 95 11.37 -24.72 -2.22
N MET A 96 10.16 -24.17 -1.94
CA MET A 96 8.90 -24.85 -2.27
C MET A 96 8.80 -25.10 -3.77
N ILE A 97 9.08 -24.08 -4.60
CA ILE A 97 9.02 -24.18 -6.05
C ILE A 97 10.08 -25.13 -6.59
N THR A 98 11.30 -25.16 -6.01
CA THR A 98 12.34 -26.10 -6.39
C THR A 98 11.85 -27.55 -6.21
N CYS A 99 11.26 -27.89 -5.06
CA CYS A 99 10.70 -29.23 -4.84
C CYS A 99 9.59 -29.56 -5.84
N LEU A 100 8.69 -28.59 -6.07
CA LEU A 100 7.59 -28.77 -7.02
C LEU A 100 8.09 -28.98 -8.46
N THR A 101 9.04 -28.17 -8.91
CA THR A 101 9.57 -28.23 -10.29
C THR A 101 10.54 -29.39 -10.50
N THR A 102 11.18 -29.91 -9.46
CA THR A 102 12.02 -31.12 -9.57
C THR A 102 11.18 -32.36 -9.79
N THR A 103 10.00 -32.44 -9.18
CA THR A 103 9.09 -33.59 -9.30
C THR A 103 8.13 -33.48 -10.49
N LEU A 104 7.55 -32.29 -10.73
CA LEU A 104 6.57 -32.02 -11.76
C LEU A 104 7.13 -31.12 -12.88
N THR A 105 8.31 -31.45 -13.38
CA THR A 105 9.21 -30.60 -14.19
C THR A 105 8.50 -29.73 -15.23
N TYR A 106 7.74 -30.33 -16.13
CA TYR A 106 7.07 -29.63 -17.22
C TYR A 106 5.83 -28.85 -16.74
N HIS A 107 4.99 -29.49 -15.97
CA HIS A 107 3.72 -28.93 -15.51
C HIS A 107 3.91 -27.78 -14.52
N ALA A 108 5.03 -27.77 -13.80
CA ALA A 108 5.31 -26.81 -12.73
C ALA A 108 6.34 -25.73 -13.11
N VAL A 109 6.96 -25.78 -14.30
CA VAL A 109 8.03 -24.84 -14.69
C VAL A 109 7.61 -23.37 -14.59
N ILE A 110 6.36 -23.05 -14.91
CA ILE A 110 5.80 -21.69 -14.82
C ILE A 110 5.77 -21.21 -13.39
N ALA A 111 5.66 -22.10 -12.40
CA ALA A 111 5.68 -21.73 -10.99
C ALA A 111 7.01 -21.09 -10.55
N SER A 112 8.12 -21.35 -11.27
CA SER A 112 9.42 -20.69 -11.02
C SER A 112 9.38 -19.17 -11.19
N VAL A 113 8.34 -18.63 -11.82
CA VAL A 113 8.09 -17.20 -11.98
C VAL A 113 7.54 -16.56 -10.70
N LEU A 114 6.89 -17.32 -9.82
CA LEU A 114 6.24 -16.78 -8.62
C LEU A 114 7.18 -15.99 -7.70
N PRO A 115 8.40 -16.46 -7.36
CA PRO A 115 9.33 -15.70 -6.55
C PRO A 115 9.67 -14.33 -7.19
N ILE A 116 9.76 -14.27 -8.51
CA ILE A 116 10.06 -13.05 -9.28
C ILE A 116 8.89 -12.06 -9.17
N ILE A 117 7.66 -12.54 -9.32
CA ILE A 117 6.45 -11.70 -9.14
C ILE A 117 6.40 -11.17 -7.72
N TYR A 118 6.71 -11.98 -6.71
CA TYR A 118 6.70 -11.52 -5.32
C TYR A 118 7.69 -10.39 -5.06
N THR A 119 8.85 -10.38 -5.74
CA THR A 119 9.81 -9.29 -5.60
C THR A 119 9.31 -7.94 -6.13
N SER A 120 8.31 -7.93 -7.01
CA SER A 120 7.71 -6.69 -7.49
C SER A 120 6.97 -5.92 -6.38
N MET A 121 6.56 -6.61 -5.30
CA MET A 121 5.93 -5.99 -4.13
C MET A 121 6.92 -5.19 -3.27
N TYR A 122 8.24 -5.39 -3.47
CA TYR A 122 9.29 -4.71 -2.71
C TYR A 122 9.97 -3.63 -3.52
N ALA A 123 10.16 -2.45 -2.94
CA ALA A 123 10.83 -1.33 -3.60
C ALA A 123 12.35 -1.53 -3.81
N SER A 124 12.96 -2.51 -3.11
CA SER A 124 14.40 -2.71 -3.06
C SER A 124 14.94 -3.45 -4.28
N ASN A 125 15.94 -2.88 -4.98
CA ASN A 125 16.64 -3.57 -6.07
C ASN A 125 17.51 -4.75 -5.57
N LYS A 126 17.99 -4.71 -4.32
CA LYS A 126 18.82 -5.80 -3.76
C LYS A 126 18.05 -7.11 -3.70
N ILE A 127 16.79 -7.10 -3.30
CA ILE A 127 15.98 -8.32 -3.24
C ILE A 127 15.68 -8.88 -4.64
N LYS A 128 15.56 -8.03 -5.66
CA LYS A 128 15.35 -8.45 -7.05
C LYS A 128 16.55 -9.25 -7.58
N TRP A 129 17.78 -8.73 -7.40
CA TRP A 129 19.00 -9.44 -7.78
C TRP A 129 19.18 -10.73 -6.99
N TYR A 130 18.91 -10.72 -5.70
CA TYR A 130 18.92 -11.91 -4.87
C TYR A 130 17.98 -13.00 -5.40
N THR A 131 16.75 -12.61 -5.78
CA THR A 131 15.75 -13.57 -6.29
C THR A 131 16.14 -14.16 -7.64
N ILE A 132 16.66 -13.34 -8.58
CA ILE A 132 17.16 -13.86 -9.87
C ILE A 132 18.22 -14.93 -9.61
N PHE A 133 19.22 -14.63 -8.78
CA PHE A 133 20.27 -15.56 -8.44
C PHE A 133 19.69 -16.85 -7.83
N ALA A 134 18.80 -16.74 -6.84
CA ALA A 134 18.16 -17.87 -6.19
C ALA A 134 17.33 -18.73 -7.16
N VAL A 135 16.58 -18.12 -8.09
CA VAL A 135 15.78 -18.84 -9.10
C VAL A 135 16.66 -19.52 -10.15
N ILE A 136 17.78 -18.90 -10.56
CA ILE A 136 18.73 -19.55 -11.48
C ILE A 136 19.36 -20.77 -10.82
N VAL A 137 19.82 -20.65 -9.57
CA VAL A 137 20.36 -21.78 -8.79
C VAL A 137 19.29 -22.87 -8.61
N SER A 138 18.05 -22.50 -8.28
CA SER A 138 16.92 -23.42 -8.21
C SER A 138 16.71 -24.17 -9.53
N THR A 139 16.77 -23.47 -10.66
CA THR A 139 16.62 -24.08 -11.99
C THR A 139 17.76 -25.06 -12.29
N MET A 140 18.98 -24.73 -11.94
CA MET A 140 20.11 -25.68 -12.04
C MET A 140 19.85 -26.95 -11.21
N ILE A 141 19.50 -26.77 -9.93
CA ILE A 141 19.19 -27.89 -9.03
C ILE A 141 18.07 -28.76 -9.61
N THR A 142 16.97 -28.15 -10.05
CA THR A 142 15.81 -28.85 -10.64
C THR A 142 16.20 -29.67 -11.85
N VAL A 143 16.94 -29.09 -12.79
CA VAL A 143 17.33 -29.77 -14.04
C VAL A 143 18.29 -30.91 -13.77
N TYR A 144 19.32 -30.69 -12.96
CA TYR A 144 20.34 -31.72 -12.69
C TYR A 144 19.79 -32.84 -11.81
N ILE A 145 19.09 -32.54 -10.72
CA ILE A 145 18.48 -33.55 -9.86
C ILE A 145 17.44 -34.35 -10.63
N GLY A 146 16.55 -33.65 -11.36
CA GLY A 146 15.53 -34.30 -12.17
C GLY A 146 16.11 -35.30 -13.16
N TYR A 147 17.23 -34.96 -13.79
CA TYR A 147 17.92 -35.85 -14.71
C TYR A 147 18.58 -37.06 -14.01
N PHE A 148 19.45 -36.82 -13.01
CA PHE A 148 20.22 -37.88 -12.41
C PHE A 148 19.42 -38.88 -11.56
N PHE A 149 18.31 -38.43 -10.98
CA PHE A 149 17.44 -39.30 -10.16
C PHE A 149 16.25 -39.87 -10.93
N GLY A 150 16.16 -39.63 -12.25
CA GLY A 150 15.08 -40.16 -13.11
C GLY A 150 13.69 -39.67 -12.75
N ILE A 151 13.61 -38.52 -12.06
CA ILE A 151 12.35 -37.90 -11.62
C ILE A 151 11.83 -36.88 -12.68
N CYS A 152 12.61 -36.68 -13.76
CA CYS A 152 12.18 -35.72 -14.76
C CYS A 152 11.12 -36.30 -15.71
N ASP A 153 10.12 -35.46 -15.93
CA ASP A 153 9.08 -35.70 -16.89
C ASP A 153 9.65 -35.83 -18.32
N ALA A 154 8.97 -36.59 -19.15
CA ALA A 154 9.29 -36.95 -20.53
C ALA A 154 9.70 -35.79 -21.47
N ASN A 155 9.45 -34.58 -21.08
CA ASN A 155 9.55 -33.41 -21.97
C ASN A 155 10.96 -32.87 -22.20
N MET A 156 11.97 -33.37 -21.51
CA MET A 156 13.35 -33.03 -21.85
C MET A 156 13.80 -33.56 -23.22
N VAL A 157 13.07 -34.49 -23.78
CA VAL A 157 13.37 -35.14 -25.07
C VAL A 157 12.85 -34.36 -26.28
N LEU A 158 11.79 -33.55 -26.11
CA LEU A 158 11.14 -32.82 -27.19
C LEU A 158 12.02 -31.73 -27.87
N LEU A 159 13.14 -31.38 -27.27
CA LEU A 159 14.03 -30.33 -27.82
C LEU A 159 15.11 -30.85 -28.77
N THR A 160 15.19 -32.16 -29.00
CA THR A 160 16.25 -32.76 -29.81
C THR A 160 15.95 -32.85 -31.32
N GLY A 161 14.70 -32.55 -31.68
CA GLY A 161 14.26 -32.66 -33.10
C GLY A 161 14.11 -34.10 -33.62
N ASP A 162 14.49 -35.13 -32.83
CA ASP A 162 14.35 -36.51 -33.19
C ASP A 162 12.92 -37.05 -32.85
N PRO A 163 12.45 -38.09 -33.57
CA PRO A 163 11.15 -38.70 -33.26
C PRO A 163 11.09 -39.24 -31.84
N LEU A 164 9.99 -38.99 -31.15
CA LEU A 164 9.78 -39.38 -29.76
C LEU A 164 10.02 -40.88 -29.50
N ALA A 165 9.65 -41.72 -30.53
CA ALA A 165 9.84 -43.16 -30.45
C ALA A 165 11.31 -43.63 -30.28
N LYS A 166 12.27 -42.80 -30.64
CA LYS A 166 13.71 -43.12 -30.47
C LYS A 166 14.15 -43.11 -28.99
N TYR A 167 13.42 -42.40 -28.13
CA TYR A 167 13.76 -42.15 -26.74
C TYR A 167 12.84 -42.87 -25.75
N VAL A 168 11.80 -43.57 -26.25
CA VAL A 168 10.89 -44.35 -25.39
C VAL A 168 11.42 -45.77 -25.29
N SER A 169 11.80 -46.20 -24.11
CA SER A 169 12.15 -47.59 -23.83
C SER A 169 10.91 -48.50 -23.78
N VAL A 170 11.12 -49.81 -23.82
CA VAL A 170 10.07 -50.85 -23.74
C VAL A 170 9.18 -50.68 -22.48
N ASP A 171 9.73 -50.06 -21.42
CA ASP A 171 9.02 -49.81 -20.17
C ASP A 171 8.39 -48.41 -20.08
N ASN A 172 8.18 -47.72 -21.19
CA ASN A 172 7.71 -46.31 -21.26
C ASN A 172 8.59 -45.29 -20.48
N LYS A 173 9.83 -45.65 -20.19
CA LYS A 173 10.82 -44.76 -19.58
C LYS A 173 11.63 -44.09 -20.69
N PHE A 174 11.81 -42.78 -20.54
CA PHE A 174 12.64 -42.00 -21.44
C PHE A 174 14.11 -42.21 -21.11
N THR A 175 14.90 -42.59 -22.13
CA THR A 175 16.38 -42.72 -22.00
C THR A 175 17.03 -41.62 -22.82
N LEU A 176 17.77 -40.75 -22.14
CA LEU A 176 18.54 -39.66 -22.76
C LEU A 176 19.98 -40.12 -23.17
N ASN A 177 20.26 -41.40 -23.16
CA ASN A 177 21.60 -41.95 -23.30
C ASN A 177 22.29 -41.66 -24.64
N GLU A 178 21.56 -41.21 -25.66
CA GLU A 178 22.12 -40.98 -27.01
C GLU A 178 22.33 -39.48 -27.35
N LEU A 179 21.99 -38.56 -26.44
CA LEU A 179 21.84 -37.14 -26.80
C LEU A 179 23.12 -36.32 -26.90
N ASN A 180 24.21 -36.71 -26.27
CA ASN A 180 25.53 -36.10 -26.49
C ASN A 180 26.63 -36.69 -25.59
N SER A 181 27.90 -36.62 -26.06
CA SER A 181 29.09 -36.98 -25.27
C SER A 181 29.33 -36.01 -24.08
N ASN A 182 28.66 -34.87 -24.03
CA ASN A 182 28.79 -33.88 -22.95
C ASN A 182 27.42 -33.46 -22.40
N LEU A 183 26.85 -34.32 -21.58
CA LEU A 183 25.56 -34.12 -20.94
C LEU A 183 25.45 -32.84 -20.12
N PRO A 184 26.40 -32.46 -19.24
CA PRO A 184 26.32 -31.21 -18.50
C PRO A 184 26.17 -29.97 -19.39
N MET A 185 26.87 -29.93 -20.50
CA MET A 185 26.79 -28.84 -21.46
C MET A 185 25.42 -28.80 -22.13
N THR A 186 24.87 -29.93 -22.50
CA THR A 186 23.53 -30.02 -23.12
C THR A 186 22.44 -29.53 -22.16
N LEU A 187 22.43 -30.01 -20.92
CA LEU A 187 21.48 -29.57 -19.90
C LEU A 187 21.59 -28.06 -19.63
N THR A 188 22.80 -27.53 -19.58
CA THR A 188 23.04 -26.10 -19.35
C THR A 188 22.54 -25.25 -20.51
N LEU A 189 22.92 -25.59 -21.76
CA LEU A 189 22.60 -24.77 -22.94
C LEU A 189 21.13 -24.80 -23.33
N PHE A 190 20.48 -25.95 -23.22
CA PHE A 190 19.11 -26.12 -23.71
C PHE A 190 18.03 -25.95 -22.64
N TYR A 191 18.38 -26.05 -21.34
CA TYR A 191 17.39 -25.94 -20.27
C TYR A 191 17.67 -24.77 -19.30
N VAL A 192 18.89 -24.69 -18.76
CA VAL A 192 19.20 -23.65 -17.76
C VAL A 192 19.33 -22.28 -18.40
N PHE A 193 20.05 -22.19 -19.50
CA PHE A 193 20.35 -20.90 -20.15
C PHE A 193 19.10 -20.18 -20.69
N PRO A 194 18.19 -20.82 -21.50
CA PRO A 194 17.00 -20.16 -22.00
C PRO A 194 16.05 -19.71 -20.87
N ARG A 195 15.90 -20.56 -19.84
CA ARG A 195 15.07 -20.20 -18.68
C ARG A 195 15.66 -19.04 -17.89
N SER A 196 16.98 -19.01 -17.71
CA SER A 196 17.68 -17.92 -17.02
C SER A 196 17.50 -16.58 -17.75
N ILE A 197 17.56 -16.58 -19.08
CA ILE A 197 17.26 -15.39 -19.89
C ILE A 197 15.81 -14.95 -19.67
N LEU A 198 14.86 -15.86 -19.76
CA LEU A 198 13.44 -15.57 -19.54
C LEU A 198 13.18 -14.97 -18.16
N TYR A 199 13.76 -15.55 -17.11
CA TYR A 199 13.63 -15.03 -15.74
C TYR A 199 14.25 -13.64 -15.58
N THR A 200 15.37 -13.39 -16.25
CA THR A 200 16.01 -12.07 -16.23
C THR A 200 15.15 -11.02 -16.91
N VAL A 201 14.59 -11.32 -18.09
CA VAL A 201 13.66 -10.43 -18.81
C VAL A 201 12.41 -10.18 -17.97
N LEU A 202 11.82 -11.23 -17.39
CA LEU A 202 10.63 -11.10 -16.56
C LEU A 202 10.87 -10.27 -15.30
N THR A 203 12.04 -10.44 -14.67
CA THR A 203 12.42 -9.60 -13.52
C THR A 203 12.55 -8.13 -13.92
N PHE A 204 13.10 -7.85 -15.09
CA PHE A 204 13.18 -6.48 -15.62
C PHE A 204 11.78 -5.89 -15.85
N VAL A 205 10.86 -6.67 -16.44
CA VAL A 205 9.46 -6.25 -16.64
C VAL A 205 8.77 -5.99 -15.28
N CYS A 206 8.86 -6.93 -14.35
CA CYS A 206 8.29 -6.77 -13.00
C CYS A 206 8.89 -5.55 -12.27
N ALA A 207 10.19 -5.29 -12.43
CA ALA A 207 10.84 -4.13 -11.84
C ALA A 207 10.30 -2.80 -12.41
N ASN A 208 10.04 -2.74 -13.71
CA ASN A 208 9.46 -1.56 -14.33
C ASN A 208 7.99 -1.36 -13.93
N ILE A 209 7.19 -2.43 -13.89
CA ILE A 209 5.81 -2.37 -13.38
C ILE A 209 5.78 -1.84 -11.94
N SER A 210 6.66 -2.35 -11.07
CA SER A 210 6.78 -1.88 -9.69
C SER A 210 7.11 -0.37 -9.60
N LYS A 211 8.01 0.12 -10.46
CA LYS A 211 8.34 1.56 -10.54
C LYS A 211 7.14 2.40 -10.98
N ILE A 212 6.41 1.95 -12.00
CA ILE A 212 5.22 2.65 -12.51
C ILE A 212 4.15 2.74 -11.42
N ILE A 213 3.87 1.63 -10.73
CA ILE A 213 2.89 1.59 -9.63
C ILE A 213 3.32 2.55 -8.51
N THR A 214 4.59 2.52 -8.10
CA THR A 214 5.10 3.42 -7.04
C THR A 214 5.01 4.89 -7.47
N HIS A 215 5.37 5.21 -8.71
CA HIS A 215 5.24 6.56 -9.24
C HIS A 215 3.79 7.03 -9.24
N ASN A 216 2.86 6.21 -9.72
CA ASN A 216 1.43 6.56 -9.78
C ASN A 216 0.82 6.73 -8.39
N THR A 217 1.21 5.91 -7.39
CA THR A 217 0.75 6.07 -6.01
C THR A 217 1.30 7.35 -5.38
N ASN A 218 2.57 7.69 -5.59
CA ASN A 218 3.16 8.92 -5.11
C ASN A 218 2.48 10.14 -5.75
N TYR A 219 2.29 10.11 -7.07
CA TYR A 219 1.57 11.16 -7.81
C TYR A 219 0.14 11.34 -7.31
N ALA A 220 -0.60 10.25 -7.11
CA ALA A 220 -1.96 10.30 -6.56
C ALA A 220 -1.98 10.89 -5.13
N THR A 221 -0.98 10.56 -4.30
CA THR A 221 -0.85 11.12 -2.95
C THR A 221 -0.54 12.61 -2.99
N GLU A 222 0.37 13.04 -3.87
CA GLU A 222 0.71 14.45 -4.07
C GLU A 222 -0.50 15.25 -4.58
N MET A 223 -1.22 14.72 -5.58
CA MET A 223 -2.46 15.33 -6.07
C MET A 223 -3.53 15.42 -5.00
N ARG A 224 -3.64 14.40 -4.13
CA ARG A 224 -4.55 14.44 -2.98
C ARG A 224 -4.14 15.54 -2.00
N HIS A 225 -2.87 15.67 -1.66
CA HIS A 225 -2.37 16.75 -0.79
C HIS A 225 -2.62 18.13 -1.39
N LEU A 226 -2.41 18.30 -2.69
CA LEU A 226 -2.73 19.55 -3.40
C LEU A 226 -4.24 19.85 -3.37
N ALA A 227 -5.08 18.83 -3.54
CA ALA A 227 -6.55 18.97 -3.47
C ALA A 227 -7.07 19.18 -2.04
N GLU A 228 -6.31 18.77 -1.01
CA GLU A 228 -6.67 18.98 0.40
C GLU A 228 -6.39 20.39 0.92
N ARG A 229 -5.62 21.20 0.19
CA ARG A 229 -5.26 22.57 0.56
C ARG A 229 -5.80 23.59 -0.41
N ASP A 230 -6.37 24.66 0.12
CA ASP A 230 -6.72 25.85 -0.66
C ASP A 230 -5.43 26.58 -1.08
N GLN A 231 -5.25 26.77 -2.39
CA GLN A 231 -4.00 27.29 -2.95
C GLN A 231 -3.73 28.75 -2.56
N MET A 232 -4.77 29.53 -2.36
CA MET A 232 -4.66 30.95 -2.00
C MET A 232 -4.27 31.10 -0.52
N THR A 233 -4.93 30.36 0.35
CA THR A 233 -4.83 30.59 1.81
C THR A 233 -3.95 29.57 2.53
N GLY A 234 -3.68 28.42 1.89
CA GLY A 234 -2.99 27.29 2.51
C GLY A 234 -3.79 26.60 3.64
N ALA A 235 -5.02 27.00 3.92
CA ALA A 235 -5.96 26.29 4.77
C ALA A 235 -6.39 24.98 4.13
N TYR A 236 -6.94 24.04 4.88
CA TYR A 236 -7.56 22.86 4.29
C TYR A 236 -8.84 23.22 3.55
N THR A 237 -9.19 22.45 2.51
CA THR A 237 -10.40 22.66 1.73
C THR A 237 -11.66 22.17 2.47
N LYS A 238 -12.84 22.63 2.02
CA LYS A 238 -14.15 22.15 2.49
C LYS A 238 -14.30 20.62 2.33
N SER A 239 -13.80 20.05 1.22
CA SER A 239 -13.84 18.60 1.01
C SER A 239 -13.08 17.85 2.08
N LYS A 240 -11.90 18.36 2.49
CA LYS A 240 -11.12 17.78 3.59
C LYS A 240 -11.81 17.95 4.94
N TYR A 241 -12.48 19.07 5.15
CA TYR A 241 -13.29 19.32 6.36
C TYR A 241 -14.37 18.24 6.53
N LEU A 242 -15.16 18.00 5.49
CA LEU A 242 -16.23 17.01 5.51
C LEU A 242 -15.69 15.57 5.73
N ASP A 243 -14.61 15.21 5.03
CA ASP A 243 -13.94 13.91 5.24
C ASP A 243 -13.50 13.71 6.70
N MET A 244 -12.95 14.74 7.32
CA MET A 244 -12.49 14.68 8.72
C MET A 244 -13.66 14.64 9.71
N LEU A 245 -14.78 15.31 9.41
CA LEU A 245 -15.98 15.25 10.24
C LEU A 245 -16.54 13.82 10.29
N GLU A 246 -16.67 13.17 9.14
CA GLU A 246 -17.27 11.83 9.06
C GLU A 246 -16.38 10.73 9.64
N ASN A 247 -15.05 10.82 9.47
CA ASN A 247 -14.16 9.69 9.69
C ASN A 247 -13.25 9.82 10.92
N ASP A 248 -13.05 11.05 11.43
CA ASP A 248 -11.99 11.28 12.40
C ASP A 248 -12.50 12.03 13.66
N TYR A 249 -13.09 13.18 13.50
CA TYR A 249 -13.50 14.04 14.62
C TYR A 249 -14.65 13.48 15.48
N VAL A 250 -15.48 12.64 14.92
CA VAL A 250 -16.55 11.92 15.66
C VAL A 250 -16.00 10.98 16.74
N ASN A 251 -14.72 10.61 16.67
CA ASN A 251 -14.07 9.73 17.61
C ASN A 251 -13.32 10.47 18.74
N GLU A 252 -13.27 11.79 18.69
CA GLU A 252 -12.58 12.61 19.69
C GLU A 252 -13.46 12.79 20.94
N GLU A 253 -12.87 12.65 22.12
CA GLU A 253 -13.58 12.87 23.40
C GLU A 253 -13.88 14.34 23.64
N ARG A 254 -13.02 15.24 23.14
CA ARG A 254 -13.13 16.68 23.33
C ARG A 254 -12.74 17.40 22.06
N ILE A 255 -13.64 18.23 21.57
CA ILE A 255 -13.45 19.01 20.36
C ILE A 255 -13.87 20.48 20.60
N GLY A 256 -13.12 21.41 19.99
CA GLY A 256 -13.45 22.82 19.93
C GLY A 256 -13.57 23.26 18.49
N ILE A 257 -14.55 24.09 18.21
CA ILE A 257 -14.81 24.66 16.88
C ILE A 257 -14.84 26.17 16.99
N ILE A 258 -14.15 26.83 16.05
CA ILE A 258 -14.20 28.27 15.87
C ILE A 258 -14.52 28.54 14.42
N TYR A 259 -15.57 29.29 14.19
CA TYR A 259 -15.99 29.80 12.89
C TYR A 259 -15.56 31.24 12.73
N TRP A 260 -15.14 31.63 11.51
CA TRP A 260 -14.89 32.99 11.10
C TRP A 260 -15.55 33.27 9.77
N ASP A 261 -16.09 34.51 9.63
CA ASP A 261 -16.63 35.05 8.40
C ASP A 261 -16.00 36.45 8.21
N ILE A 262 -15.33 36.67 7.09
CA ILE A 262 -14.57 37.91 6.83
C ILE A 262 -15.51 39.07 6.63
N ASN A 263 -15.29 40.12 7.41
CA ASN A 263 -16.05 41.37 7.26
C ASN A 263 -15.48 42.22 6.10
N TYR A 264 -16.35 43.03 5.49
CA TYR A 264 -16.00 44.03 4.47
C TYR A 264 -15.41 43.45 3.15
N LEU A 265 -15.45 42.14 2.90
CA LEU A 265 -14.91 41.56 1.66
C LEU A 265 -15.59 42.16 0.40
N LYS A 266 -16.92 42.30 0.41
CA LYS A 266 -17.65 42.94 -0.69
C LYS A 266 -17.18 44.36 -0.89
N LYS A 267 -17.04 45.17 0.17
CA LYS A 267 -16.58 46.57 0.10
C LYS A 267 -15.16 46.63 -0.47
N ALA A 268 -14.27 45.72 -0.05
CA ALA A 268 -12.91 45.64 -0.58
C ALA A 268 -12.90 45.35 -2.09
N ASN A 269 -13.70 44.37 -2.54
CA ASN A 269 -13.85 44.04 -3.95
C ASN A 269 -14.43 45.17 -4.77
N ASP A 270 -15.51 45.79 -4.30
CA ASP A 270 -16.23 46.86 -5.03
C ASP A 270 -15.40 48.15 -5.11
N THR A 271 -14.55 48.45 -4.11
CA THR A 271 -13.77 49.70 -4.04
C THR A 271 -12.41 49.56 -4.68
N TYR A 272 -11.72 48.44 -4.47
CA TYR A 272 -10.30 48.27 -4.81
C TYR A 272 -10.04 47.07 -5.75
N GLY A 273 -11.11 46.36 -6.18
CA GLY A 273 -11.02 45.19 -7.06
C GLY A 273 -10.70 43.89 -6.34
N HIS A 274 -10.83 42.79 -7.05
CA HIS A 274 -10.69 41.43 -6.53
C HIS A 274 -9.31 41.13 -5.92
N GLU A 275 -8.23 41.74 -6.42
CA GLU A 275 -6.88 41.58 -5.85
C GLU A 275 -6.79 42.07 -4.39
N CYS A 276 -7.54 43.11 -4.05
CA CYS A 276 -7.63 43.60 -2.67
C CYS A 276 -8.42 42.64 -1.79
N GLY A 277 -9.53 42.12 -2.31
CA GLY A 277 -10.30 41.06 -1.62
C GLY A 277 -9.49 39.80 -1.37
N ASP A 278 -8.72 39.36 -2.35
CA ASP A 278 -7.82 38.20 -2.21
C ASP A 278 -6.74 38.43 -1.15
N LYS A 279 -6.17 39.65 -1.08
CA LYS A 279 -5.24 40.04 -0.01
C LYS A 279 -5.91 40.00 1.36
N LEU A 280 -7.16 40.49 1.46
CA LEU A 280 -7.94 40.45 2.71
C LEU A 280 -8.16 39.00 3.18
N ILE A 281 -8.62 38.13 2.27
CA ILE A 281 -8.82 36.70 2.54
C ILE A 281 -7.51 36.04 3.00
N TYR A 282 -6.41 36.28 2.28
CA TYR A 282 -5.10 35.74 2.61
C TYR A 282 -4.62 36.19 4.00
N SER A 283 -4.77 37.51 4.31
CA SER A 283 -4.31 38.08 5.57
C SER A 283 -5.08 37.53 6.76
N ILE A 284 -6.41 37.39 6.66
CA ILE A 284 -7.24 36.79 7.69
C ILE A 284 -6.91 35.30 7.86
N ALA A 285 -6.82 34.56 6.76
CA ALA A 285 -6.47 33.14 6.79
C ALA A 285 -5.08 32.93 7.45
N SER A 286 -4.11 33.75 7.09
CA SER A 286 -2.77 33.72 7.68
C SER A 286 -2.80 34.02 9.17
N SER A 287 -3.58 35.02 9.59
CA SER A 287 -3.77 35.36 11.00
C SER A 287 -4.37 34.23 11.82
N ILE A 288 -5.36 33.52 11.26
CA ILE A 288 -5.96 32.35 11.93
C ILE A 288 -4.95 31.22 12.04
N ARG A 289 -4.25 30.90 10.95
CA ARG A 289 -3.33 29.75 10.88
C ARG A 289 -2.10 29.88 11.76
N GLN A 290 -1.59 31.09 12.04
CA GLN A 290 -0.45 31.29 12.93
C GLN A 290 -0.73 30.87 14.39
N PHE A 291 -2.00 30.78 14.77
CA PHE A 291 -2.41 30.30 16.10
C PHE A 291 -2.71 28.79 16.13
N ASN A 292 -2.54 28.05 15.01
CA ASN A 292 -2.68 26.60 15.03
C ASN A 292 -1.56 25.95 15.87
N ASN A 293 -1.97 25.02 16.71
CA ASN A 293 -1.08 24.04 17.33
C ASN A 293 -1.05 22.76 16.47
N GLU A 294 -0.25 21.76 16.86
CA GLU A 294 -0.17 20.48 16.16
C GLU A 294 -1.53 19.75 16.04
N ASN A 295 -2.41 19.96 17.02
CA ASN A 295 -3.73 19.34 17.11
C ASN A 295 -4.84 20.15 16.41
N ASP A 296 -4.52 21.34 15.91
CA ASP A 296 -5.50 22.24 15.30
C ASP A 296 -5.43 22.20 13.77
N LYS A 297 -6.57 22.26 13.13
CA LYS A 297 -6.65 22.38 11.67
C LYS A 297 -7.61 23.49 11.27
N THR A 298 -7.13 24.35 10.39
CA THR A 298 -7.93 25.43 9.80
C THR A 298 -8.40 25.04 8.41
N TYR A 299 -9.67 25.21 8.14
CA TYR A 299 -10.35 24.92 6.89
C TYR A 299 -10.96 26.16 6.28
N ARG A 300 -10.93 26.28 4.96
CA ARG A 300 -11.73 27.24 4.20
C ARG A 300 -12.96 26.52 3.67
N ILE A 301 -14.15 26.90 4.14
CA ILE A 301 -15.40 26.20 3.83
C ILE A 301 -16.29 26.97 2.86
N GLY A 302 -16.03 28.26 2.71
CA GLY A 302 -16.69 29.19 1.78
C GLY A 302 -15.70 30.16 1.17
N GLY A 303 -16.20 31.17 0.47
CA GLY A 303 -15.38 32.25 -0.11
C GLY A 303 -14.65 33.06 0.97
N ASP A 304 -15.37 33.43 2.01
CA ASP A 304 -15.00 34.27 3.15
C ASP A 304 -15.10 33.54 4.51
N GLU A 305 -15.43 32.25 4.51
CA GLU A 305 -15.70 31.47 5.70
C GLU A 305 -14.55 30.51 6.03
N PHE A 306 -14.12 30.54 7.28
CA PHE A 306 -13.08 29.67 7.83
C PHE A 306 -13.55 28.95 9.08
N VAL A 307 -13.07 27.73 9.27
CA VAL A 307 -13.31 26.92 10.47
C VAL A 307 -12.00 26.40 11.00
N MET A 308 -11.76 26.55 12.28
CA MET A 308 -10.72 25.83 13.00
C MET A 308 -11.34 24.74 13.84
N VAL A 309 -10.82 23.55 13.71
CA VAL A 309 -11.15 22.40 14.57
C VAL A 309 -9.96 22.11 15.46
N MET A 310 -10.20 22.08 16.76
CA MET A 310 -9.22 21.88 17.81
C MET A 310 -9.49 20.53 18.48
N ARG A 311 -8.52 19.63 18.52
CA ARG A 311 -8.62 18.36 19.27
C ARG A 311 -8.21 18.60 20.72
N ASP A 312 -8.66 17.73 21.63
CA ASP A 312 -8.47 17.83 23.09
C ASP A 312 -8.82 19.21 23.66
N ALA A 313 -9.78 19.89 23.03
CA ALA A 313 -10.13 21.23 23.37
C ALA A 313 -10.95 21.31 24.67
N THR A 314 -10.69 22.38 25.43
CA THR A 314 -11.47 22.78 26.61
C THR A 314 -12.06 24.17 26.36
N GLU A 315 -13.09 24.52 27.11
CA GLU A 315 -13.64 25.89 27.10
C GLU A 315 -12.53 26.95 27.21
N LYS A 316 -11.62 26.73 28.15
CA LYS A 316 -10.51 27.64 28.41
C LYS A 316 -9.60 27.78 27.19
N SER A 317 -9.20 26.64 26.56
CA SER A 317 -8.30 26.66 25.40
C SER A 317 -8.91 27.35 24.18
N VAL A 318 -10.22 27.17 23.94
CA VAL A 318 -10.94 27.84 22.84
C VAL A 318 -11.01 29.34 23.09
N LYS A 319 -11.40 29.75 24.30
CA LYS A 319 -11.50 31.19 24.67
C LYS A 319 -10.14 31.90 24.64
N GLU A 320 -9.08 31.26 25.13
CA GLU A 320 -7.72 31.80 25.06
C GLU A 320 -7.25 31.99 23.62
N LYS A 321 -7.56 31.04 22.73
CA LYS A 321 -7.18 31.12 21.31
C LYS A 321 -7.87 32.30 20.62
N ILE A 322 -9.15 32.46 20.85
CA ILE A 322 -9.92 33.63 20.33
C ILE A 322 -9.40 34.94 20.91
N ALA A 323 -9.11 35.00 22.20
CA ALA A 323 -8.58 36.21 22.83
C ALA A 323 -7.26 36.65 22.16
N LYS A 324 -6.32 35.70 21.97
CA LYS A 324 -5.04 35.96 21.30
C LYS A 324 -5.25 36.43 19.85
N TRP A 325 -6.15 35.76 19.10
CA TRP A 325 -6.47 36.16 17.73
C TRP A 325 -7.06 37.57 17.67
N ASN A 326 -8.00 37.91 18.56
CA ASN A 326 -8.62 39.23 18.65
C ASN A 326 -7.59 40.33 18.97
N GLU A 327 -6.66 40.06 19.88
CA GLU A 327 -5.58 41.00 20.20
C GLU A 327 -4.68 41.23 18.99
N PHE A 328 -4.34 40.17 18.25
CA PHE A 328 -3.55 40.26 17.03
C PHE A 328 -4.25 41.11 15.96
N ILE A 329 -5.55 40.83 15.66
CA ILE A 329 -6.31 41.50 14.62
C ILE A 329 -6.50 42.99 14.95
N LYS A 330 -6.70 43.37 16.22
CA LYS A 330 -6.83 44.78 16.62
C LYS A 330 -5.56 45.59 16.32
N ASN A 331 -4.40 44.95 16.34
CA ASN A 331 -3.12 45.61 16.10
C ASN A 331 -2.62 45.40 14.66
N ALA A 332 -3.38 44.73 13.80
CA ALA A 332 -3.02 44.49 12.41
C ALA A 332 -3.23 45.72 11.55
N GLU A 333 -2.33 45.97 10.62
CA GLU A 333 -2.44 47.08 9.66
C GLU A 333 -3.60 46.84 8.68
N PRO A 334 -4.41 47.88 8.39
CA PRO A 334 -5.50 47.80 7.42
C PRO A 334 -4.92 47.61 5.99
N ILE A 335 -5.72 47.07 5.09
CA ILE A 335 -5.40 47.00 3.66
C ILE A 335 -6.05 48.20 2.98
N GLY A 336 -5.30 49.24 2.67
CA GLY A 336 -5.86 50.55 2.33
C GLY A 336 -6.70 51.11 3.48
N ASP A 337 -7.97 51.40 3.23
CA ASP A 337 -8.92 51.85 4.25
C ASP A 337 -9.78 50.70 4.83
N ILE A 338 -9.49 49.44 4.44
CA ILE A 338 -10.27 48.29 4.89
C ILE A 338 -9.57 47.64 6.10
N PRO A 339 -10.18 47.66 7.30
CA PRO A 339 -9.62 47.01 8.47
C PRO A 339 -9.65 45.51 8.33
N LEU A 340 -8.61 44.79 8.84
CA LEU A 340 -8.66 43.35 9.00
C LEU A 340 -9.69 43.03 10.09
N SER A 341 -10.78 42.38 9.68
CA SER A 341 -11.87 42.04 10.58
C SER A 341 -12.62 40.81 10.12
N ALA A 342 -12.98 39.95 11.07
CA ALA A 342 -13.90 38.85 10.81
C ALA A 342 -14.84 38.66 12.01
N SER A 343 -16.08 38.37 11.71
CA SER A 343 -17.06 37.93 12.70
C SER A 343 -16.75 36.48 13.07
N TYR A 344 -16.85 36.13 14.34
CA TYR A 344 -16.51 34.77 14.80
C TYR A 344 -17.53 34.25 15.81
N GLY A 345 -17.60 32.92 15.88
CA GLY A 345 -18.31 32.19 16.92
C GLY A 345 -17.56 30.94 17.27
N TYR A 346 -17.76 30.43 18.47
CA TYR A 346 -17.05 29.25 18.96
C TYR A 346 -17.92 28.41 19.88
N ALA A 347 -17.63 27.09 19.87
CA ALA A 347 -18.23 26.12 20.78
C ALA A 347 -17.23 24.99 21.07
N TRP A 348 -17.54 24.20 22.09
CA TRP A 348 -16.75 23.03 22.49
C TRP A 348 -17.68 21.92 22.98
N GLY A 349 -17.26 20.66 22.84
CA GLY A 349 -18.07 19.50 23.25
C GLY A 349 -17.40 18.16 22.99
N ASP A 350 -18.19 17.11 22.98
CA ASP A 350 -17.80 15.75 22.63
C ASP A 350 -17.89 15.58 21.09
N GLY A 351 -16.90 14.94 20.49
CA GLY A 351 -16.88 14.65 19.05
C GLY A 351 -18.07 13.83 18.57
N LYS A 352 -18.66 12.99 19.42
CA LYS A 352 -19.89 12.25 19.10
C LYS A 352 -21.09 13.18 18.81
N ASN A 353 -21.07 14.39 19.35
CA ASN A 353 -22.08 15.41 19.16
C ASN A 353 -21.56 16.58 18.30
N ILE A 354 -20.60 16.31 17.42
CA ILE A 354 -19.89 17.34 16.65
C ILE A 354 -20.83 18.25 15.86
N ASP A 355 -21.91 17.72 15.31
CA ASP A 355 -22.92 18.50 14.56
C ASP A 355 -23.55 19.59 15.43
N GLN A 356 -23.82 19.30 16.71
CA GLN A 356 -24.34 20.30 17.65
C GLN A 356 -23.29 21.35 17.97
N VAL A 357 -22.03 20.95 18.17
CA VAL A 357 -20.92 21.89 18.43
C VAL A 357 -20.70 22.82 17.24
N ILE A 358 -20.79 22.29 16.03
CA ILE A 358 -20.72 23.08 14.78
C ILE A 358 -21.87 24.10 14.74
N HIS A 359 -23.08 23.63 14.96
CA HIS A 359 -24.29 24.49 14.93
C HIS A 359 -24.21 25.63 15.94
N ASP A 360 -23.76 25.35 17.17
CA ASP A 360 -23.64 26.36 18.23
C ASP A 360 -22.58 27.42 17.89
N ALA A 361 -21.44 27.00 17.33
CA ALA A 361 -20.37 27.90 16.89
C ALA A 361 -20.83 28.78 15.72
N ASP A 362 -21.54 28.22 14.73
CA ASP A 362 -22.08 28.95 13.59
C ASP A 362 -23.15 29.97 14.01
N GLN A 363 -24.09 29.57 14.86
CA GLN A 363 -25.11 30.49 15.39
C GLN A 363 -24.50 31.68 16.16
N MET A 364 -23.47 31.43 16.95
CA MET A 364 -22.76 32.50 17.65
C MET A 364 -22.07 33.44 16.65
N MET A 365 -21.40 32.91 15.63
CA MET A 365 -20.76 33.70 14.57
C MET A 365 -21.80 34.59 13.86
N TYR A 366 -22.91 33.97 13.43
CA TYR A 366 -23.98 34.71 12.76
C TYR A 366 -24.58 35.85 13.64
N SER A 367 -24.77 35.59 14.93
CA SER A 367 -25.25 36.63 15.88
C SER A 367 -24.27 37.79 15.98
N ASN A 368 -22.97 37.51 16.01
CA ASN A 368 -21.91 38.52 16.05
C ASN A 368 -21.81 39.30 14.73
N LYS A 369 -22.01 38.63 13.59
CA LYS A 369 -22.05 39.27 12.26
C LYS A 369 -23.21 40.28 12.16
N ARG A 370 -24.38 39.93 12.66
CA ARG A 370 -25.55 40.85 12.67
C ARG A 370 -25.28 42.11 13.52
N LYS A 371 -24.75 41.94 14.75
CA LYS A 371 -24.39 43.06 15.62
C LYS A 371 -23.38 44.01 14.95
N HIS A 372 -22.40 43.42 14.23
CA HIS A 372 -21.38 44.19 13.52
C HIS A 372 -21.98 44.98 12.36
N HIS A 373 -22.99 44.46 11.64
CA HIS A 373 -23.71 45.15 10.60
C HIS A 373 -24.53 46.29 11.17
N ASP A 374 -25.27 46.05 12.26
CA ASP A 374 -26.15 47.05 12.86
C ASP A 374 -25.39 48.27 13.44
N THR A 375 -24.15 48.04 13.92
CA THR A 375 -23.29 49.10 14.48
C THR A 375 -22.66 50.01 13.39
N ASN A 376 -22.60 49.55 12.13
CA ASN A 376 -21.98 50.27 11.02
C ASN A 376 -23.02 50.95 10.09
N VAL A 377 -24.33 50.84 10.37
CA VAL A 377 -25.42 51.47 9.62
C VAL A 377 -25.92 52.74 10.34
N ASN A 378 -25.53 52.96 11.60
CA ASN A 378 -25.78 54.18 12.36
C ASN A 378 -24.50 55.03 12.40
#